data_f635a4b1087cd6afee43e69601600d12
#
_entry.id   f635a4b1087cd6afee43e69601600d12
#
_cell.length_a   1.000
_cell.length_b   1.000
_cell.length_c   1.000
_cell.angle_alpha   90.00
_cell.angle_beta   90.00
_cell.angle_gamma   90.00
#
_symmetry.space_group_name_H-M   'P 1'
#
loop_
_entity.id
_entity.type
_entity.pdbx_description
1 polymer ?
#
loop_
_entity_poly.entity_id
_entity_poly.type
_entity_poly.pdbx_seq_one_letter_code
_entity_poly.pdbx_strand_id
1 'polypeptide(L)'
;MIELENVCFAYEKEIALRYVDLHIEKGDSVVIQGPNGCGKSTLIKLLNGIIFPSEGKYFYQGHEINEKALKDSRFAKWFHQQMGYVFQNADTQLFCGSVEEEIAFGPVQMGLSEAEIKKRTEDCLHLFGLEKLRD
;
A
#
# COMPACT_ATOMS: atom_id res chain seq x y z
N MET A 1 2.73 -6.37 12.13
CA MET A 1 3.80 -5.60 12.79
C MET A 1 4.63 -4.91 11.72
N ILE A 2 4.82 -3.62 11.85
CA ILE A 2 5.65 -2.76 11.01
C ILE A 2 6.75 -2.18 11.89
N GLU A 3 7.99 -2.17 11.42
CA GLU A 3 9.13 -1.65 12.16
C GLU A 3 10.08 -0.88 11.23
N LEU A 4 10.39 0.34 11.59
CA LEU A 4 11.41 1.17 10.95
C LEU A 4 12.54 1.44 11.95
N GLU A 5 13.77 1.23 11.51
CA GLU A 5 14.97 1.44 12.30
C GLU A 5 15.86 2.48 11.62
N ASN A 6 15.97 3.67 12.20
CA ASN A 6 16.82 4.78 11.74
C ASN A 6 16.64 5.09 10.25
N VAL A 7 15.41 5.07 9.75
CA VAL A 7 15.12 5.20 8.32
C VAL A 7 15.33 6.62 7.86
N CYS A 8 16.15 6.78 6.80
CA CYS A 8 16.31 8.00 6.03
C CYS A 8 15.83 7.79 4.59
N PHE A 9 15.31 8.86 4.00
CA PHE A 9 14.98 8.91 2.58
C PHE A 9 15.10 10.33 2.04
N ALA A 10 15.67 10.45 0.83
CA ALA A 10 15.78 11.71 0.11
C ALA A 10 15.30 11.57 -1.34
N TYR A 11 14.62 12.58 -1.85
CA TYR A 11 14.41 12.77 -3.27
C TYR A 11 15.56 13.59 -3.83
N GLU A 12 16.42 12.97 -4.66
CA GLU A 12 17.64 13.60 -5.18
C GLU A 12 18.52 14.20 -4.06
N LYS A 13 18.37 15.49 -3.77
CA LYS A 13 19.12 16.20 -2.74
C LYS A 13 18.27 16.69 -1.56
N GLU A 14 16.95 16.51 -1.64
CA GLU A 14 16.02 16.96 -0.61
C GLU A 14 15.68 15.82 0.34
N ILE A 15 16.08 15.97 1.61
CA ILE A 15 15.81 14.98 2.65
C ILE A 15 14.33 15.06 3.03
N ALA A 16 13.60 13.98 2.80
CA ALA A 16 12.18 13.85 3.14
C ALA A 16 11.94 13.10 4.46
N LEU A 17 12.79 12.12 4.80
CA LEU A 17 12.76 11.40 6.07
C LEU A 17 14.16 11.37 6.67
N ARG A 18 14.26 11.61 7.99
CA ARG A 18 15.54 11.63 8.70
C ARG A 18 15.44 10.86 10.01
N TYR A 19 16.17 9.75 10.09
CA TYR A 19 16.30 8.89 11.28
C TYR A 19 14.95 8.55 11.91
N VAL A 20 14.02 8.07 11.07
CA VAL A 20 12.67 7.71 11.51
C VAL A 20 12.70 6.32 12.15
N ASP A 21 12.32 6.26 13.41
CA ASP A 21 12.02 5.03 14.13
C ASP A 21 10.50 4.92 14.29
N LEU A 22 9.92 3.77 13.97
CA LEU A 22 8.49 3.53 14.05
C LEU A 22 8.23 2.06 14.37
N HIS A 23 7.32 1.82 15.29
CA HIS A 23 6.83 0.49 15.58
C HIS A 23 5.30 0.50 15.61
N ILE A 24 4.66 -0.38 14.83
CA ILE A 24 3.21 -0.53 14.75
C ILE A 24 2.85 -1.99 14.92
N GLU A 25 2.05 -2.29 15.92
CA GLU A 25 1.55 -3.63 16.18
C GLU A 25 0.30 -3.95 15.36
N LYS A 26 -0.04 -5.24 15.34
CA LYS A 26 -1.29 -5.68 14.71
C LYS A 26 -2.49 -5.17 15.50
N GLY A 27 -3.37 -4.44 14.81
CA GLY A 27 -4.59 -3.86 15.39
C GLY A 27 -4.45 -2.39 15.78
N ASP A 28 -3.25 -1.82 15.70
CA ASP A 28 -3.06 -0.40 15.95
C ASP A 28 -3.73 0.48 14.90
N SER A 29 -4.21 1.62 15.36
CA SER A 29 -4.64 2.74 14.52
C SER A 29 -3.67 3.90 14.73
N VAL A 30 -2.93 4.28 13.69
CA VAL A 30 -1.89 5.31 13.78
C VAL A 30 -2.27 6.54 12.97
N VAL A 31 -2.11 7.71 13.56
CA VAL A 31 -2.32 9.00 12.90
C VAL A 31 -0.99 9.74 12.73
N ILE A 32 -0.65 10.09 11.49
CA ILE A 32 0.54 10.86 11.17
C ILE A 32 0.16 12.34 11.02
N GLN A 33 0.65 13.19 11.90
CA GLN A 33 0.36 14.63 11.89
C GLN A 33 1.63 15.45 11.60
N GLY A 34 1.44 16.62 11.02
CA GLY A 34 2.51 17.54 10.72
C GLY A 34 2.17 18.52 9.58
N PRO A 35 2.96 19.58 9.38
CA PRO A 35 2.75 20.56 8.32
C PRO A 35 2.89 19.93 6.93
N ASN A 36 2.45 20.66 5.89
CA ASN A 36 2.66 20.24 4.51
C ASN A 36 4.17 20.19 4.20
N GLY A 37 4.59 19.16 3.45
CA GLY A 37 6.00 18.96 3.10
C GLY A 37 6.86 18.25 4.16
N CYS A 38 6.33 17.92 5.35
CA CYS A 38 7.14 17.28 6.40
C CYS A 38 7.39 15.78 6.22
N GLY A 39 7.08 15.20 5.05
CA GLY A 39 7.39 13.80 4.73
C GLY A 39 6.29 12.78 4.99
N LYS A 40 5.05 13.17 5.40
CA LYS A 40 3.94 12.24 5.66
C LYS A 40 3.67 11.29 4.49
N SER A 41 3.47 11.83 3.29
CA SER A 41 3.20 11.05 2.08
C SER A 41 4.40 10.20 1.67
N THR A 42 5.62 10.66 1.94
CA THR A 42 6.84 9.91 1.73
C THR A 42 6.90 8.69 2.64
N LEU A 43 6.60 8.88 3.93
CA LEU A 43 6.55 7.78 4.89
C LEU A 43 5.49 6.73 4.48
N ILE A 44 4.29 7.15 4.09
CA ILE A 44 3.24 6.23 3.63
C ILE A 44 3.68 5.46 2.36
N LYS A 45 4.33 6.12 1.40
CA LYS A 45 4.88 5.44 0.20
C LYS A 45 5.95 4.42 0.56
N LEU A 46 6.82 4.74 1.53
CA LEU A 46 7.86 3.84 2.02
C LEU A 46 7.23 2.61 2.68
N LEU A 47 6.24 2.80 3.55
CA LEU A 47 5.52 1.71 4.20
C LEU A 47 4.81 0.77 3.20
N ASN A 48 4.40 1.29 2.04
CA ASN A 48 3.80 0.49 0.96
C ASN A 48 4.83 -0.10 -0.04
N GLY A 49 6.15 0.07 0.21
CA GLY A 49 7.17 -0.46 -0.68
C GLY A 49 7.22 0.19 -2.06
N ILE A 50 6.66 1.40 -2.20
CA ILE A 50 6.73 2.21 -3.44
C ILE A 50 8.10 2.87 -3.56
N ILE A 51 8.68 3.24 -2.43
CA ILE A 51 10.05 3.76 -2.29
C ILE A 51 10.75 3.00 -1.16
N PHE A 52 12.09 3.02 -1.15
CA PHE A 52 12.88 2.28 -0.18
C PHE A 52 13.80 3.20 0.62
N PRO A 53 14.15 2.83 1.87
CA PRO A 53 15.10 3.58 2.66
C PRO A 53 16.43 3.78 1.92
N SER A 54 17.01 4.99 1.98
CA SER A 54 18.39 5.23 1.58
C SER A 54 19.37 4.79 2.68
N GLU A 55 18.94 4.90 3.94
CA GLU A 55 19.65 4.42 5.13
C GLU A 55 18.62 3.87 6.13
N GLY A 56 19.08 3.01 7.04
CA GLY A 56 18.22 2.33 7.99
C GLY A 56 17.53 1.10 7.40
N LYS A 57 16.54 0.55 8.12
CA LYS A 57 15.85 -0.67 7.71
C LYS A 57 14.34 -0.57 7.92
N TYR A 58 13.61 -1.22 7.03
CA TYR A 58 12.18 -1.40 7.15
C TYR A 58 11.86 -2.90 7.24
N PHE A 59 11.09 -3.30 8.26
CA PHE A 59 10.60 -4.66 8.42
C PHE A 59 9.07 -4.71 8.42
N TYR A 60 8.53 -5.67 7.71
CA TYR A 60 7.11 -6.04 7.75
C TYR A 60 6.98 -7.50 8.18
N GLN A 61 6.33 -7.75 9.32
CA GLN A 61 6.20 -9.09 9.92
C GLN A 61 7.53 -9.84 10.05
N GLY A 62 8.61 -9.12 10.41
CA GLY A 62 9.96 -9.67 10.54
C GLY A 62 10.74 -9.85 9.24
N HIS A 63 10.13 -9.57 8.08
CA HIS A 63 10.81 -9.60 6.78
C HIS A 63 11.31 -8.22 6.41
N GLU A 64 12.59 -8.11 6.08
CA GLU A 64 13.17 -6.85 5.60
C GLU A 64 12.60 -6.48 4.24
N ILE A 65 12.04 -5.28 4.13
CA ILE A 65 11.47 -4.72 2.92
C ILE A 65 12.46 -3.75 2.29
N ASN A 66 13.00 -4.13 1.16
CA ASN A 66 13.93 -3.32 0.38
C ASN A 66 13.79 -3.64 -1.12
N GLU A 67 14.42 -2.84 -1.97
CA GLU A 67 14.34 -3.01 -3.43
C GLU A 67 14.77 -4.42 -3.89
N LYS A 68 15.79 -5.00 -3.25
CA LYS A 68 16.30 -6.33 -3.60
C LYS A 68 15.29 -7.42 -3.22
N ALA A 69 14.67 -7.33 -2.05
CA ALA A 69 13.67 -8.29 -1.58
C ALA A 69 12.43 -8.29 -2.50
N LEU A 70 11.97 -7.10 -2.91
CA LEU A 70 10.80 -6.98 -3.80
C LEU A 70 11.10 -7.28 -5.29
N LYS A 71 12.34 -7.60 -5.67
CA LYS A 71 12.65 -8.19 -6.99
C LYS A 71 12.23 -9.65 -7.09
N ASP A 72 12.11 -10.37 -5.97
CA ASP A 72 11.46 -11.69 -5.97
C ASP A 72 9.94 -11.49 -6.14
N SER A 73 9.42 -11.96 -7.28
CA SER A 73 8.02 -11.76 -7.66
C SER A 73 7.02 -12.42 -6.70
N ARG A 74 7.40 -13.54 -6.05
CA ARG A 74 6.54 -14.24 -5.09
C ARG A 74 6.47 -13.46 -3.78
N PHE A 75 7.62 -12.96 -3.31
CA PHE A 75 7.70 -12.16 -2.12
C PHE A 75 7.00 -10.81 -2.31
N ALA A 76 7.22 -10.13 -3.43
CA ALA A 76 6.53 -8.88 -3.77
C ALA A 76 5.01 -9.07 -3.81
N LYS A 77 4.52 -10.14 -4.46
CA LYS A 77 3.10 -10.45 -4.50
C LYS A 77 2.54 -10.69 -3.10
N TRP A 78 3.21 -11.48 -2.26
CA TRP A 78 2.82 -11.70 -0.88
C TRP A 78 2.74 -10.38 -0.10
N PHE A 79 3.78 -9.54 -0.17
CA PHE A 79 3.83 -8.27 0.54
C PHE A 79 2.69 -7.32 0.11
N HIS A 80 2.49 -7.11 -1.20
CA HIS A 80 1.44 -6.23 -1.69
C HIS A 80 0.03 -6.75 -1.44
N GLN A 81 -0.16 -8.07 -1.30
CA GLN A 81 -1.45 -8.64 -0.87
C GLN A 81 -1.81 -8.30 0.59
N GLN A 82 -0.83 -7.93 1.41
CA GLN A 82 -1.05 -7.52 2.80
C GLN A 82 -1.31 -6.01 2.96
N MET A 83 -1.07 -5.22 1.90
CA MET A 83 -1.14 -3.77 1.93
C MET A 83 -2.35 -3.26 1.14
N GLY A 84 -3.08 -2.31 1.73
CA GLY A 84 -4.03 -1.48 1.02
C GLY A 84 -3.54 -0.03 1.05
N TYR A 85 -3.50 0.62 -0.11
CA TYR A 85 -3.07 2.02 -0.21
C TYR A 85 -4.15 2.86 -0.89
N VAL A 86 -4.64 3.87 -0.18
CA VAL A 86 -5.58 4.86 -0.72
C VAL A 86 -4.80 6.12 -1.06
N PHE A 87 -4.74 6.45 -2.34
CA PHE A 87 -4.06 7.65 -2.82
C PHE A 87 -4.84 8.93 -2.47
N GLN A 88 -4.13 10.04 -2.34
CA GLN A 88 -4.73 11.34 -2.06
C GLN A 88 -5.70 11.79 -3.16
N ASN A 89 -5.39 11.49 -4.42
CA ASN A 89 -6.25 11.73 -5.57
C ASN A 89 -6.67 10.38 -6.16
N ALA A 90 -7.83 9.89 -5.72
CA ALA A 90 -8.37 8.60 -6.14
C ALA A 90 -8.80 8.60 -7.62
N ASP A 91 -9.26 9.72 -8.16
CA ASP A 91 -9.77 9.83 -9.54
C ASP A 91 -8.72 9.46 -10.58
N THR A 92 -7.43 9.74 -10.30
CA THR A 92 -6.32 9.38 -11.19
C THR A 92 -5.96 7.90 -11.16
N GLN A 93 -6.58 7.13 -10.29
CA GLN A 93 -6.34 5.70 -10.11
C GLN A 93 -7.36 4.83 -10.86
N LEU A 94 -8.48 5.41 -11.27
CA LEU A 94 -9.52 4.71 -12.02
C LEU A 94 -9.10 4.60 -13.48
N PHE A 95 -9.02 3.37 -14.01
CA PHE A 95 -8.59 3.11 -15.38
C PHE A 95 -9.38 2.00 -16.07
N CYS A 96 -10.27 1.30 -15.36
CA CYS A 96 -11.16 0.30 -15.94
C CYS A 96 -12.40 0.94 -16.59
N GLY A 97 -13.10 0.18 -17.43
CA GLY A 97 -14.28 0.65 -18.15
C GLY A 97 -15.55 0.72 -17.30
N SER A 98 -15.60 0.00 -16.19
CA SER A 98 -16.75 -0.06 -15.29
C SER A 98 -16.32 -0.17 -13.81
N VAL A 99 -17.25 0.13 -12.91
CA VAL A 99 -17.03 -0.01 -11.46
C VAL A 99 -16.78 -1.48 -11.08
N GLU A 100 -17.46 -2.40 -11.72
CA GLU A 100 -17.27 -3.83 -11.50
C GLU A 100 -15.85 -4.28 -11.86
N GLU A 101 -15.35 -3.86 -13.03
CA GLU A 101 -13.99 -4.17 -13.46
C GLU A 101 -12.94 -3.56 -12.55
N GLU A 102 -13.13 -2.33 -12.08
CA GLU A 102 -12.23 -1.64 -11.18
C GLU A 102 -12.12 -2.37 -9.83
N ILE A 103 -13.25 -2.81 -9.26
CA ILE A 103 -13.26 -3.59 -8.03
C ILE A 103 -12.63 -4.99 -8.24
N ALA A 104 -12.92 -5.63 -9.38
CA ALA A 104 -12.40 -6.96 -9.69
C ALA A 104 -10.90 -6.98 -10.00
N PHE A 105 -10.32 -5.85 -10.42
CA PHE A 105 -8.92 -5.76 -10.87
C PHE A 105 -7.94 -6.29 -9.82
N GLY A 106 -8.05 -5.84 -8.57
CA GLY A 106 -7.19 -6.30 -7.49
C GLY A 106 -7.24 -7.83 -7.28
N PRO A 107 -8.43 -8.42 -7.05
CA PRO A 107 -8.62 -9.86 -6.96
C PRO A 107 -8.08 -10.66 -8.15
N VAL A 108 -8.23 -10.15 -9.38
CA VAL A 108 -7.66 -10.75 -10.60
C VAL A 108 -6.14 -10.76 -10.55
N GLN A 109 -5.50 -9.63 -10.21
CA GLN A 109 -4.04 -9.54 -10.08
C GLN A 109 -3.50 -10.44 -8.95
N MET A 110 -4.28 -10.66 -7.91
CA MET A 110 -3.96 -11.62 -6.85
C MET A 110 -4.01 -13.07 -7.35
N GLY A 111 -4.59 -13.33 -8.52
CA GLY A 111 -4.74 -14.67 -9.09
C GLY A 111 -5.75 -15.53 -8.33
N LEU A 112 -6.81 -14.92 -7.81
CA LEU A 112 -7.91 -15.63 -7.16
C LEU A 112 -8.75 -16.40 -8.18
N SER A 113 -9.52 -17.40 -7.72
CA SER A 113 -10.46 -18.10 -8.59
C SER A 113 -11.60 -17.17 -9.05
N GLU A 114 -12.19 -17.46 -10.21
CA GLU A 114 -13.34 -16.70 -10.73
C GLU A 114 -14.49 -16.59 -9.72
N ALA A 115 -14.78 -17.69 -9.02
CA ALA A 115 -15.81 -17.72 -7.98
C ALA A 115 -15.50 -16.76 -6.82
N GLU A 116 -14.24 -16.71 -6.37
CA GLU A 116 -13.81 -15.81 -5.31
C GLU A 116 -13.78 -14.35 -5.78
N ILE A 117 -13.32 -14.09 -7.01
CA ILE A 117 -13.35 -12.75 -7.62
C ILE A 117 -14.78 -12.23 -7.65
N LYS A 118 -15.70 -13.02 -8.22
CA LYS A 118 -17.12 -12.65 -8.30
C LYS A 118 -17.70 -12.36 -6.92
N LYS A 119 -17.46 -13.25 -5.96
CA LYS A 119 -17.97 -13.08 -4.59
C LYS A 119 -17.47 -11.78 -3.97
N ARG A 120 -16.15 -11.50 -4.02
CA ARG A 120 -15.57 -10.27 -3.44
C ARG A 120 -16.08 -9.02 -4.13
N THR A 121 -16.26 -9.05 -5.44
CA THR A 121 -16.81 -7.95 -6.22
C THR A 121 -18.24 -7.66 -5.79
N GLU A 122 -19.10 -8.67 -5.68
CA GLU A 122 -20.48 -8.50 -5.21
C GLU A 122 -20.54 -8.00 -3.77
N ASP A 123 -19.74 -8.59 -2.87
CA ASP A 123 -19.66 -8.17 -1.47
C ASP A 123 -19.23 -6.69 -1.37
N CYS A 124 -18.29 -6.24 -2.20
CA CYS A 124 -17.82 -4.86 -2.24
C CYS A 124 -18.88 -3.91 -2.79
N LEU A 125 -19.52 -4.25 -3.92
CA LEU A 125 -20.63 -3.48 -4.50
C LEU A 125 -21.74 -3.28 -3.49
N HIS A 126 -22.13 -4.35 -2.79
CA HIS A 126 -23.18 -4.29 -1.76
C HIS A 126 -22.77 -3.45 -0.55
N LEU A 127 -21.53 -3.63 -0.05
CA LEU A 127 -21.02 -2.91 1.12
C LEU A 127 -21.06 -1.38 0.93
N PHE A 128 -20.75 -0.92 -0.29
CA PHE A 128 -20.70 0.51 -0.63
C PHE A 128 -21.94 1.03 -1.34
N GLY A 129 -22.96 0.19 -1.59
CA GLY A 129 -24.20 0.59 -2.26
C GLY A 129 -24.00 0.98 -3.72
N LEU A 130 -23.04 0.34 -4.40
CA LEU A 130 -22.64 0.65 -5.78
C LEU A 130 -23.33 -0.22 -6.83
N GLU A 131 -24.30 -1.08 -6.45
CA GLU A 131 -24.93 -2.05 -7.35
C GLU A 131 -25.56 -1.39 -8.59
N LYS A 132 -26.07 -0.16 -8.45
CA LYS A 132 -26.68 0.61 -9.54
C LYS A 132 -25.67 1.33 -10.44
N LEU A 133 -24.41 1.36 -10.04
CA LEU A 133 -23.31 2.01 -10.74
C LEU A 133 -22.31 0.99 -11.29
N ARG A 134 -22.71 -0.28 -11.37
CA ARG A 134 -21.86 -1.41 -11.74
C ARG A 134 -21.18 -1.24 -13.10
N ASP A 135 -21.94 -0.72 -14.10
CA ASP A 135 -21.53 -0.59 -15.51
C ASP A 135 -20.82 0.73 -15.81
#